data_24c24a0c620b5a2cbbc111eab2808028
#
_entry.id   24c24a0c620b5a2cbbc111eab2808028
#
_cell.length_a   1.000
_cell.length_b   1.000
_cell.length_c   1.000
_cell.angle_alpha   90.00
_cell.angle_beta   90.00
_cell.angle_gamma   90.00
#
_symmetry.space_group_name_H-M   'P 1'
#
loop_
_entity.id
_entity.type
_entity.pdbx_description
1 polymer ?
#
loop_
_entity_poly.entity_id
_entity_poly.type
_entity_poly.pdbx_seq_one_letter_code
_entity_poly.pdbx_strand_id
1 'polypeptide(L)'
;MNAESKQNIDHAERDKFDSIASGWWDPDGPFRPLHDLNPSRLKFVADRAPLKAARTVDVGCGGGILAESLAEKGAKVTGIDVAPKVLATARLHLHESGLEVEYREVTVEDFAAEQPGSFDVITCMEMLEHVPDPASIIASVATLLKPGGHAFFSTLNRTPLAFALGIVGAEHIARLLPRGTHRYDRFIRPSELSAWLRSADLVVEDIKGLHYNPLTRSVMLGGNVQVNYLVHASKPGA
;
A
#
# COMPACT_ATOMS: atom_id res chain seq x y z
N MET A 1 -6.12 -32.84 -13.42
CA MET A 1 -4.91 -32.35 -12.72
C MET A 1 -5.19 -30.89 -12.37
N ASN A 2 -5.64 -30.64 -11.14
CA ASN A 2 -5.82 -29.27 -10.66
C ASN A 2 -4.44 -28.64 -10.51
N ALA A 3 -4.11 -27.67 -11.35
CA ALA A 3 -3.02 -26.75 -11.06
C ALA A 3 -3.46 -25.96 -9.81
N GLU A 4 -2.89 -26.29 -8.66
CA GLU A 4 -2.90 -25.38 -7.53
C GLU A 4 -2.31 -24.06 -8.04
N SER A 5 -3.14 -23.05 -8.20
CA SER A 5 -2.67 -21.70 -8.52
C SER A 5 -1.79 -21.30 -7.35
N LYS A 6 -0.48 -21.21 -7.59
CA LYS A 6 0.48 -20.76 -6.59
C LYS A 6 0.04 -19.36 -6.20
N GLN A 7 -0.53 -19.20 -5.00
CA GLN A 7 -0.97 -17.89 -4.52
C GLN A 7 0.19 -16.90 -4.58
N ASN A 8 -0.09 -15.67 -4.97
CA ASN A 8 0.91 -14.58 -5.05
C ASN A 8 1.27 -14.05 -3.65
N ILE A 9 1.70 -14.96 -2.77
CA ILE A 9 2.04 -14.68 -1.37
C ILE A 9 3.49 -15.09 -1.11
N ASP A 10 4.29 -14.17 -0.58
CA ASP A 10 5.55 -14.51 0.08
C ASP A 10 5.27 -14.84 1.55
N HIS A 11 5.20 -16.13 1.87
CA HIS A 11 4.89 -16.59 3.23
C HIS A 11 5.91 -16.11 4.27
N ALA A 12 7.20 -15.96 3.90
CA ALA A 12 8.22 -15.47 4.81
C ALA A 12 8.00 -13.98 5.14
N GLU A 13 7.61 -13.18 4.16
CA GLU A 13 7.24 -11.77 4.38
C GLU A 13 5.98 -11.66 5.24
N ARG A 14 4.93 -12.41 4.94
CA ARG A 14 3.71 -12.45 5.75
C ARG A 14 4.00 -12.81 7.21
N ASP A 15 4.75 -13.89 7.45
CA ASP A 15 5.07 -14.38 8.80
C ASP A 15 5.93 -13.37 9.58
N LYS A 16 6.81 -12.64 8.88
CA LYS A 16 7.60 -11.54 9.44
C LYS A 16 6.70 -10.39 9.94
N PHE A 17 5.76 -9.90 9.12
CA PHE A 17 4.82 -8.88 9.54
C PHE A 17 3.91 -9.35 10.68
N ASP A 18 3.40 -10.58 10.63
CA ASP A 18 2.62 -11.19 11.71
C ASP A 18 3.40 -11.26 13.04
N SER A 19 4.71 -11.45 12.98
CA SER A 19 5.54 -11.54 14.20
C SER A 19 5.68 -10.23 14.96
N ILE A 20 5.47 -9.09 14.30
CA ILE A 20 5.60 -7.73 14.87
C ILE A 20 4.27 -6.96 14.88
N ALA A 21 3.16 -7.63 14.55
CA ALA A 21 1.85 -7.01 14.39
C ALA A 21 1.36 -6.20 15.60
N SER A 22 1.66 -6.66 16.83
CA SER A 22 1.23 -6.01 18.07
C SER A 22 1.76 -4.56 18.24
N GLY A 23 2.85 -4.20 17.58
CA GLY A 23 3.42 -2.86 17.60
C GLY A 23 2.90 -1.94 16.50
N TRP A 24 1.88 -2.34 15.72
CA TRP A 24 1.46 -1.60 14.53
C TRP A 24 0.98 -0.18 14.82
N TRP A 25 0.23 -0.01 15.91
CA TRP A 25 -0.34 1.27 16.31
C TRP A 25 0.51 2.04 17.34
N ASP A 26 1.70 1.54 17.69
CA ASP A 26 2.65 2.30 18.50
C ASP A 26 3.34 3.38 17.60
N PRO A 27 3.06 4.68 17.82
CA PRO A 27 3.59 5.76 16.99
C PRO A 27 5.11 5.96 17.16
N ASP A 28 5.72 5.33 18.15
CA ASP A 28 7.17 5.33 18.38
C ASP A 28 7.80 3.95 18.15
N GLY A 29 6.97 2.97 17.79
CA GLY A 29 7.32 1.59 17.51
C GLY A 29 7.95 1.33 16.13
N PRO A 30 8.03 0.06 15.74
CA PRO A 30 8.66 -0.34 14.47
C PRO A 30 7.93 0.17 13.22
N PHE A 31 6.66 0.54 13.34
CA PHE A 31 5.85 1.08 12.25
C PHE A 31 5.71 2.61 12.27
N ARG A 32 6.51 3.29 13.12
CA ARG A 32 6.54 4.77 13.17
C ARG A 32 6.62 5.45 11.81
N PRO A 33 7.45 5.01 10.85
CA PRO A 33 7.49 5.65 9.53
C PRO A 33 6.15 5.62 8.80
N LEU A 34 5.34 4.57 8.96
CA LEU A 34 4.01 4.48 8.35
C LEU A 34 3.07 5.53 8.93
N HIS A 35 3.10 5.77 10.24
CA HIS A 35 2.34 6.84 10.89
C HIS A 35 2.75 8.22 10.39
N ASP A 36 4.05 8.49 10.32
CA ASP A 36 4.57 9.78 9.86
C ASP A 36 4.25 10.05 8.39
N LEU A 37 4.26 9.02 7.54
CA LEU A 37 3.96 9.10 6.11
C LEU A 37 2.45 9.22 5.82
N ASN A 38 1.60 8.68 6.69
CA ASN A 38 0.17 8.51 6.44
C ASN A 38 -0.57 9.82 6.10
N PRO A 39 -0.35 10.96 6.79
CA PRO A 39 -1.00 12.22 6.43
C PRO A 39 -0.72 12.66 4.98
N SER A 40 0.50 12.43 4.50
CA SER A 40 0.90 12.77 3.13
C SER A 40 0.30 11.81 2.09
N ARG A 41 0.19 10.52 2.42
CA ARG A 41 -0.49 9.51 1.60
C ARG A 41 -1.98 9.83 1.47
N LEU A 42 -2.65 10.06 2.60
CA LEU A 42 -4.07 10.45 2.63
C LEU A 42 -4.31 11.74 1.83
N LYS A 43 -3.46 12.77 2.03
CA LYS A 43 -3.55 14.01 1.25
C LYS A 43 -3.40 13.77 -0.25
N PHE A 44 -2.44 12.93 -0.67
CA PHE A 44 -2.22 12.61 -2.08
C PHE A 44 -3.45 11.97 -2.72
N VAL A 45 -4.13 11.08 -1.99
CA VAL A 45 -5.39 10.44 -2.42
C VAL A 45 -6.52 11.46 -2.46
N ALA A 46 -6.76 12.18 -1.35
CA ALA A 46 -7.90 13.09 -1.19
C ALA A 46 -7.87 14.30 -2.15
N ASP A 47 -6.67 14.74 -2.56
CA ASP A 47 -6.53 15.83 -3.54
C ASP A 47 -6.87 15.38 -4.98
N ARG A 48 -6.98 14.05 -5.25
CA ARG A 48 -7.11 13.49 -6.62
C ARG A 48 -8.36 12.64 -6.83
N ALA A 49 -9.01 12.20 -5.76
CA ALA A 49 -10.23 11.41 -5.85
C ALA A 49 -11.25 11.83 -4.77
N PRO A 50 -12.55 11.86 -5.10
CA PRO A 50 -13.58 12.11 -4.11
C PRO A 50 -13.71 10.91 -3.17
N LEU A 51 -13.49 11.12 -1.85
CA LEU A 51 -13.55 10.04 -0.87
C LEU A 51 -14.93 9.90 -0.22
N LYS A 52 -15.69 10.98 -0.10
CA LYS A 52 -16.99 10.95 0.59
C LYS A 52 -17.97 9.98 -0.11
N ALA A 53 -18.41 8.98 0.63
CA ALA A 53 -19.26 7.87 0.18
C ALA A 53 -18.66 6.98 -0.92
N ALA A 54 -17.39 7.18 -1.32
CA ALA A 54 -16.71 6.34 -2.29
C ALA A 54 -16.51 4.93 -1.73
N ARG A 55 -16.78 3.90 -2.54
CA ARG A 55 -16.37 2.53 -2.23
C ARG A 55 -14.88 2.40 -2.46
N THR A 56 -14.14 2.15 -1.40
CA THR A 56 -12.68 2.17 -1.40
C THR A 56 -12.12 0.82 -0.93
N VAL A 57 -11.06 0.35 -1.59
CA VAL A 57 -10.28 -0.80 -1.12
C VAL A 57 -8.87 -0.34 -0.77
N ASP A 58 -8.38 -0.74 0.41
CA ASP A 58 -6.97 -0.63 0.78
C ASP A 58 -6.33 -2.02 0.67
N VAL A 59 -5.49 -2.22 -0.35
CA VAL A 59 -4.84 -3.49 -0.69
C VAL A 59 -3.52 -3.59 0.04
N GLY A 60 -3.33 -4.66 0.83
CA GLY A 60 -2.21 -4.77 1.76
C GLY A 60 -2.37 -3.74 2.89
N CYS A 61 -3.58 -3.68 3.47
CA CYS A 61 -3.95 -2.63 4.44
C CYS A 61 -3.15 -2.69 5.74
N GLY A 62 -2.46 -3.79 5.99
CA GLY A 62 -1.73 -4.00 7.23
C GLY A 62 -2.62 -3.82 8.47
N GLY A 63 -2.13 -3.14 9.48
CA GLY A 63 -2.89 -2.84 10.69
C GLY A 63 -3.92 -1.70 10.55
N GLY A 64 -4.21 -1.23 9.31
CA GLY A 64 -5.35 -0.36 9.06
C GLY A 64 -5.10 1.15 9.12
N ILE A 65 -3.85 1.62 9.26
CA ILE A 65 -3.53 3.05 9.44
C ILE A 65 -4.14 3.92 8.31
N LEU A 66 -3.95 3.53 7.04
CA LEU A 66 -4.50 4.28 5.91
C LEU A 66 -6.01 4.00 5.76
N ALA A 67 -6.44 2.75 5.92
CA ALA A 67 -7.84 2.37 5.80
C ALA A 67 -8.74 3.17 6.76
N GLU A 68 -8.36 3.32 8.03
CA GLU A 68 -9.12 4.12 8.99
C GLU A 68 -9.09 5.61 8.64
N SER A 69 -7.95 6.14 8.18
CA SER A 69 -7.87 7.54 7.73
C SER A 69 -8.73 7.83 6.50
N LEU A 70 -8.91 6.86 5.60
CA LEU A 70 -9.84 6.96 4.46
C LEU A 70 -11.30 6.93 4.95
N ALA A 71 -11.61 6.10 5.95
CA ALA A 71 -12.94 6.06 6.57
C ALA A 71 -13.27 7.38 7.28
N GLU A 72 -12.33 8.00 7.98
CA GLU A 72 -12.48 9.36 8.58
C GLU A 72 -12.84 10.43 7.52
N LYS A 73 -12.42 10.26 6.26
CA LYS A 73 -12.80 11.12 5.14
C LYS A 73 -14.16 10.78 4.55
N GLY A 74 -14.88 9.82 5.15
CA GLY A 74 -16.21 9.41 4.75
C GLY A 74 -16.26 8.39 3.61
N ALA A 75 -15.15 7.71 3.30
CA ALA A 75 -15.13 6.59 2.38
C ALA A 75 -15.75 5.33 3.03
N LYS A 76 -16.34 4.47 2.20
CA LYS A 76 -16.79 3.11 2.59
C LYS A 76 -15.62 2.16 2.32
N VAL A 77 -14.85 1.84 3.33
CA VAL A 77 -13.56 1.18 3.18
C VAL A 77 -13.64 -0.32 3.44
N THR A 78 -13.05 -1.10 2.53
CA THR A 78 -12.67 -2.50 2.74
C THR A 78 -11.15 -2.57 2.77
N GLY A 79 -10.55 -3.00 3.87
CA GLY A 79 -9.13 -3.32 3.98
C GLY A 79 -8.89 -4.79 3.73
N ILE A 80 -7.99 -5.14 2.83
CA ILE A 80 -7.63 -6.54 2.56
C ILE A 80 -6.15 -6.78 2.81
N ASP A 81 -5.84 -7.90 3.45
CA ASP A 81 -4.47 -8.36 3.71
C ASP A 81 -4.45 -9.89 3.83
N VAL A 82 -3.27 -10.50 3.72
CA VAL A 82 -3.07 -11.96 3.85
C VAL A 82 -2.47 -12.35 5.20
N ALA A 83 -2.18 -11.38 6.07
CA ALA A 83 -1.54 -11.55 7.37
C ALA A 83 -2.61 -11.53 8.50
N PRO A 84 -2.99 -12.69 9.07
CA PRO A 84 -4.12 -12.78 10.02
C PRO A 84 -3.89 -12.02 11.33
N LYS A 85 -2.66 -12.00 11.87
CA LYS A 85 -2.37 -11.28 13.12
C LYS A 85 -2.33 -9.77 12.91
N VAL A 86 -1.87 -9.33 11.76
CA VAL A 86 -1.89 -7.92 11.35
C VAL A 86 -3.35 -7.44 11.25
N LEU A 87 -4.23 -8.22 10.59
CA LEU A 87 -5.66 -7.92 10.52
C LEU A 87 -6.36 -7.98 11.88
N ALA A 88 -5.92 -8.86 12.78
CA ALA A 88 -6.45 -8.89 14.15
C ALA A 88 -6.12 -7.57 14.89
N THR A 89 -4.91 -7.03 14.69
CA THR A 89 -4.51 -5.72 15.24
C THR A 89 -5.33 -4.58 14.63
N ALA A 90 -5.60 -4.62 13.31
CA ALA A 90 -6.46 -3.64 12.64
C ALA A 90 -7.88 -3.64 13.23
N ARG A 91 -8.48 -4.83 13.42
CA ARG A 91 -9.83 -4.96 14.02
C ARG A 91 -9.87 -4.49 15.46
N LEU A 92 -8.81 -4.73 16.24
CA LEU A 92 -8.72 -4.26 17.62
C LEU A 92 -8.72 -2.73 17.69
N HIS A 93 -7.88 -2.07 16.90
CA HIS A 93 -7.82 -0.60 16.87
C HIS A 93 -9.13 0.00 16.32
N LEU A 94 -9.72 -0.61 15.30
CA LEU A 94 -11.03 -0.19 14.77
C LEU A 94 -12.12 -0.17 15.84
N HIS A 95 -12.10 -1.14 16.78
CA HIS A 95 -13.02 -1.15 17.90
C HIS A 95 -12.79 0.04 18.85
N GLU A 96 -11.54 0.48 19.02
CA GLU A 96 -11.19 1.63 19.85
C GLU A 96 -11.52 2.95 19.17
N SER A 97 -11.28 3.05 17.84
CA SER A 97 -11.52 4.27 17.05
C SER A 97 -13.01 4.54 16.79
N GLY A 98 -13.85 3.49 16.82
CA GLY A 98 -15.28 3.60 16.52
C GLY A 98 -15.60 3.91 15.07
N LEU A 99 -14.65 3.76 14.16
CA LEU A 99 -14.84 3.90 12.71
C LEU A 99 -15.46 2.63 12.10
N GLU A 100 -15.89 2.72 10.84
CA GLU A 100 -16.42 1.59 10.09
C GLU A 100 -15.47 1.23 8.94
N VAL A 101 -14.78 0.08 9.06
CA VAL A 101 -13.95 -0.53 8.02
C VAL A 101 -14.22 -2.03 7.99
N GLU A 102 -14.44 -2.60 6.82
CA GLU A 102 -14.53 -4.06 6.65
C GLU A 102 -13.10 -4.62 6.43
N TYR A 103 -12.57 -5.41 7.39
CA TYR A 103 -11.28 -6.09 7.22
C TYR A 103 -11.45 -7.53 6.79
N ARG A 104 -10.83 -7.92 5.65
CA ARG A 104 -10.91 -9.26 5.08
C ARG A 104 -9.52 -9.88 4.90
N GLU A 105 -9.39 -11.15 5.31
CA GLU A 105 -8.22 -11.97 5.02
C GLU A 105 -8.43 -12.66 3.66
N VAL A 106 -7.87 -12.05 2.61
CA VAL A 106 -8.05 -12.51 1.23
C VAL A 106 -6.93 -11.93 0.35
N THR A 107 -6.52 -12.66 -0.69
CA THR A 107 -5.63 -12.11 -1.72
C THR A 107 -6.37 -11.10 -2.58
N VAL A 108 -5.67 -10.14 -3.18
CA VAL A 108 -6.33 -9.17 -4.08
C VAL A 108 -6.85 -9.86 -5.34
N GLU A 109 -6.21 -10.94 -5.80
CA GLU A 109 -6.62 -11.74 -6.94
C GLU A 109 -7.98 -12.41 -6.69
N ASP A 110 -8.14 -13.09 -5.54
CA ASP A 110 -9.39 -13.72 -5.16
C ASP A 110 -10.48 -12.68 -4.94
N PHE A 111 -10.15 -11.57 -4.27
CA PHE A 111 -11.08 -10.48 -4.04
C PHE A 111 -11.54 -9.81 -5.34
N ALA A 112 -10.65 -9.67 -6.33
CA ALA A 112 -10.97 -9.13 -7.64
C ALA A 112 -11.93 -10.03 -8.43
N ALA A 113 -11.81 -11.35 -8.28
CA ALA A 113 -12.75 -12.30 -8.86
C ALA A 113 -14.16 -12.20 -8.24
N GLU A 114 -14.25 -11.88 -6.94
CA GLU A 114 -15.53 -11.71 -6.24
C GLU A 114 -16.23 -10.37 -6.55
N GLN A 115 -15.47 -9.31 -6.78
CA GLN A 115 -15.98 -7.93 -6.79
C GLN A 115 -15.51 -7.09 -8.01
N PRO A 116 -15.56 -7.62 -9.25
CA PRO A 116 -15.08 -6.88 -10.41
C PRO A 116 -15.87 -5.58 -10.62
N GLY A 117 -15.18 -4.52 -11.00
CA GLY A 117 -15.78 -3.22 -11.34
C GLY A 117 -16.60 -2.59 -10.21
N SER A 118 -16.20 -2.80 -8.96
CA SER A 118 -17.02 -2.44 -7.80
C SER A 118 -16.55 -1.22 -7.03
N PHE A 119 -15.33 -0.76 -7.25
CA PHE A 119 -14.70 0.26 -6.40
C PHE A 119 -14.38 1.55 -7.16
N ASP A 120 -14.57 2.67 -6.48
CA ASP A 120 -14.31 4.02 -6.99
C ASP A 120 -12.83 4.39 -6.78
N VAL A 121 -12.27 3.98 -5.64
CA VAL A 121 -10.89 4.28 -5.23
C VAL A 121 -10.21 3.02 -4.72
N ILE A 122 -8.95 2.81 -5.11
CA ILE A 122 -8.11 1.73 -4.57
C ILE A 122 -6.78 2.31 -4.14
N THR A 123 -6.32 1.93 -2.95
CA THR A 123 -4.97 2.20 -2.45
C THR A 123 -4.18 0.89 -2.33
N CYS A 124 -2.90 0.93 -2.67
CA CYS A 124 -1.93 -0.16 -2.51
C CYS A 124 -0.58 0.48 -2.18
N MET A 125 -0.33 0.67 -0.89
CA MET A 125 0.80 1.47 -0.41
C MET A 125 1.84 0.59 0.29
N GLU A 126 3.12 0.66 -0.15
CA GLU A 126 4.25 -0.10 0.41
C GLU A 126 3.97 -1.62 0.49
N MET A 127 3.35 -2.19 -0.55
CA MET A 127 3.00 -3.61 -0.59
C MET A 127 3.63 -4.34 -1.79
N LEU A 128 3.77 -3.66 -2.92
CA LEU A 128 4.20 -4.27 -4.18
C LEU A 128 5.60 -4.92 -4.11
N GLU A 129 6.51 -4.38 -3.30
CA GLU A 129 7.85 -4.91 -3.06
C GLU A 129 7.88 -6.19 -2.21
N HIS A 130 6.75 -6.54 -1.57
CA HIS A 130 6.63 -7.70 -0.68
C HIS A 130 6.01 -8.94 -1.34
N VAL A 131 5.54 -8.81 -2.59
CA VAL A 131 4.89 -9.91 -3.32
C VAL A 131 5.80 -10.50 -4.40
N PRO A 132 5.62 -11.78 -4.77
CA PRO A 132 6.36 -12.42 -5.87
C PRO A 132 6.09 -11.80 -7.24
N ASP A 133 4.83 -11.43 -7.53
CA ASP A 133 4.37 -10.89 -8.82
C ASP A 133 3.56 -9.60 -8.64
N PRO A 134 4.21 -8.43 -8.62
CA PRO A 134 3.53 -7.13 -8.55
C PRO A 134 2.60 -6.86 -9.74
N ALA A 135 2.88 -7.41 -10.92
CA ALA A 135 2.05 -7.18 -12.11
C ALA A 135 0.66 -7.83 -11.95
N SER A 136 0.58 -9.01 -11.30
CA SER A 136 -0.70 -9.65 -10.94
C SER A 136 -1.54 -8.77 -10.03
N ILE A 137 -0.91 -8.12 -9.03
CA ILE A 137 -1.59 -7.16 -8.15
C ILE A 137 -2.20 -6.01 -8.95
N ILE A 138 -1.43 -5.42 -9.87
CA ILE A 138 -1.89 -4.32 -10.72
C ILE A 138 -3.08 -4.74 -11.60
N ALA A 139 -3.03 -5.93 -12.20
CA ALA A 139 -4.13 -6.47 -13.00
C ALA A 139 -5.41 -6.68 -12.17
N SER A 140 -5.24 -7.15 -10.92
CA SER A 140 -6.36 -7.34 -9.99
C SER A 140 -6.95 -6.00 -9.54
N VAL A 141 -6.12 -4.99 -9.28
CA VAL A 141 -6.58 -3.62 -9.00
C VAL A 141 -7.37 -3.05 -10.17
N ALA A 142 -6.89 -3.23 -11.42
CA ALA A 142 -7.62 -2.80 -12.61
C ALA A 142 -8.98 -3.51 -12.76
N THR A 143 -9.04 -4.80 -12.39
CA THR A 143 -10.30 -5.58 -12.38
C THR A 143 -11.30 -5.04 -11.36
N LEU A 144 -10.85 -4.69 -10.16
CA LEU A 144 -11.69 -4.15 -9.07
C LEU A 144 -12.25 -2.75 -9.39
N LEU A 145 -11.51 -1.94 -10.15
CA LEU A 145 -11.89 -0.56 -10.44
C LEU A 145 -13.09 -0.48 -11.38
N LYS A 146 -14.02 0.42 -11.04
CA LYS A 146 -15.04 0.91 -11.98
C LYS A 146 -14.39 1.69 -13.12
N PRO A 147 -15.02 1.77 -14.30
CA PRO A 147 -14.69 2.81 -15.29
C PRO A 147 -14.72 4.22 -14.63
N GLY A 148 -13.70 5.02 -14.86
CA GLY A 148 -13.51 6.32 -14.20
C GLY A 148 -12.99 6.26 -12.77
N GLY A 149 -12.68 5.06 -12.24
CA GLY A 149 -12.12 4.90 -10.91
C GLY A 149 -10.63 5.22 -10.82
N HIS A 150 -10.14 5.42 -9.60
CA HIS A 150 -8.78 5.88 -9.29
C HIS A 150 -8.00 4.85 -8.49
N ALA A 151 -6.75 4.60 -8.86
CA ALA A 151 -5.82 3.76 -8.10
C ALA A 151 -4.59 4.56 -7.66
N PHE A 152 -4.14 4.27 -6.44
CA PHE A 152 -3.00 4.93 -5.83
C PHE A 152 -2.01 3.89 -5.32
N PHE A 153 -0.74 4.08 -5.66
CA PHE A 153 0.33 3.16 -5.28
C PHE A 153 1.47 3.92 -4.63
N SER A 154 2.19 3.27 -3.71
CA SER A 154 3.51 3.73 -3.28
C SER A 154 4.46 2.54 -3.16
N THR A 155 5.74 2.79 -3.41
CA THR A 155 6.81 1.81 -3.23
C THR A 155 8.18 2.48 -3.27
N LEU A 156 9.22 1.73 -2.95
CA LEU A 156 10.62 2.15 -3.01
C LEU A 156 11.19 2.01 -4.41
N ASN A 157 11.90 3.06 -4.87
CA ASN A 157 12.55 3.05 -6.18
C ASN A 157 13.87 2.26 -6.15
N ARG A 158 14.15 1.46 -7.17
CA ARG A 158 15.40 0.70 -7.32
C ARG A 158 16.56 1.61 -7.76
N THR A 159 17.08 2.39 -6.81
CA THR A 159 18.23 3.28 -6.98
C THR A 159 19.29 3.05 -5.91
N PRO A 160 20.58 3.38 -6.18
CA PRO A 160 21.61 3.32 -5.15
C PRO A 160 21.30 4.20 -3.92
N LEU A 161 20.62 5.34 -4.12
CA LEU A 161 20.23 6.22 -3.03
C LEU A 161 19.13 5.57 -2.14
N ALA A 162 18.14 4.91 -2.74
CA ALA A 162 17.12 4.18 -2.00
C ALA A 162 17.74 3.00 -1.21
N PHE A 163 18.72 2.30 -1.78
CA PHE A 163 19.50 1.29 -1.07
C PHE A 163 20.21 1.88 0.16
N ALA A 164 20.95 2.99 -0.05
CA ALA A 164 21.71 3.61 1.03
C ALA A 164 20.82 4.15 2.16
N LEU A 165 19.69 4.76 1.84
CA LEU A 165 18.80 5.35 2.84
C LEU A 165 17.80 4.34 3.44
N GLY A 166 17.18 3.49 2.61
CA GLY A 166 16.16 2.54 3.04
C GLY A 166 16.75 1.34 3.78
N ILE A 167 17.82 0.73 3.26
CA ILE A 167 18.40 -0.46 3.85
C ILE A 167 19.53 -0.11 4.81
N VAL A 168 20.57 0.59 4.34
CA VAL A 168 21.72 0.89 5.21
C VAL A 168 21.35 1.91 6.28
N GLY A 169 20.65 2.98 5.91
CA GLY A 169 20.27 4.05 6.84
C GLY A 169 19.20 3.62 7.83
N ALA A 170 18.05 3.16 7.35
CA ALA A 170 16.91 2.87 8.20
C ALA A 170 17.05 1.56 8.99
N GLU A 171 17.57 0.48 8.37
CA GLU A 171 17.64 -0.83 9.02
C GLU A 171 18.93 -1.04 9.85
N HIS A 172 20.09 -0.57 9.34
CA HIS A 172 21.38 -0.87 9.97
C HIS A 172 21.89 0.24 10.88
N ILE A 173 21.74 1.53 10.50
CA ILE A 173 22.27 2.65 11.27
C ILE A 173 21.24 3.16 12.27
N ALA A 174 20.09 3.60 11.79
CA ALA A 174 19.05 4.21 12.63
C ALA A 174 18.18 3.19 13.38
N ARG A 175 18.21 1.92 12.96
CA ARG A 175 17.38 0.82 13.52
C ARG A 175 15.90 1.19 13.62
N LEU A 176 15.42 1.97 12.67
CA LEU A 176 14.02 2.38 12.58
C LEU A 176 13.11 1.24 12.13
N LEU A 177 13.67 0.29 11.38
CA LEU A 177 13.01 -0.89 10.85
C LEU A 177 13.83 -2.13 11.21
N PRO A 178 13.19 -3.30 11.40
CA PRO A 178 13.89 -4.56 11.56
C PRO A 178 14.83 -4.85 10.38
N ARG A 179 15.98 -5.47 10.63
CA ARG A 179 16.91 -5.86 9.57
C ARG A 179 16.24 -6.84 8.62
N GLY A 180 16.47 -6.64 7.31
CA GLY A 180 15.86 -7.45 6.26
C GLY A 180 14.39 -7.11 5.96
N THR A 181 13.93 -5.91 6.38
CA THR A 181 12.60 -5.41 6.01
C THR A 181 12.52 -5.21 4.50
N HIS A 182 13.60 -4.74 3.88
CA HIS A 182 13.62 -4.48 2.44
C HIS A 182 14.68 -5.29 1.71
N ARG A 183 14.33 -5.72 0.51
CA ARG A 183 15.21 -6.39 -0.44
C ARG A 183 15.36 -5.50 -1.66
N TYR A 184 16.59 -5.03 -1.94
CA TYR A 184 16.87 -4.11 -3.05
C TYR A 184 16.45 -4.64 -4.42
N ASP A 185 16.57 -5.95 -4.63
CA ASP A 185 16.15 -6.63 -5.86
C ASP A 185 14.63 -6.57 -6.09
N ARG A 186 13.85 -6.31 -5.04
CA ARG A 186 12.39 -6.15 -5.10
C ARG A 186 11.91 -4.70 -5.20
N PHE A 187 12.81 -3.73 -5.11
CA PHE A 187 12.45 -2.32 -5.33
C PHE A 187 12.02 -2.11 -6.77
N ILE A 188 11.03 -1.24 -6.98
CA ILE A 188 10.32 -1.09 -8.25
C ILE A 188 10.63 0.28 -8.84
N ARG A 189 11.12 0.31 -10.09
CA ARG A 189 11.33 1.59 -10.78
C ARG A 189 10.00 2.18 -11.24
N PRO A 190 9.85 3.52 -11.25
CA PRO A 190 8.65 4.17 -11.78
C PRO A 190 8.29 3.72 -13.21
N SER A 191 9.29 3.42 -14.04
CA SER A 191 9.08 2.93 -15.40
C SER A 191 8.49 1.51 -15.44
N GLU A 192 8.87 0.63 -14.50
CA GLU A 192 8.34 -0.73 -14.40
C GLU A 192 6.88 -0.69 -13.94
N LEU A 193 6.59 0.05 -12.86
CA LEU A 193 5.21 0.24 -12.37
C LEU A 193 4.33 0.86 -13.46
N SER A 194 4.81 1.91 -14.14
CA SER A 194 4.07 2.53 -15.25
C SER A 194 3.84 1.59 -16.42
N ALA A 195 4.75 0.65 -16.70
CA ALA A 195 4.55 -0.36 -17.73
C ALA A 195 3.45 -1.35 -17.35
N TRP A 196 3.45 -1.84 -16.10
CA TRP A 196 2.39 -2.74 -15.60
C TRP A 196 1.02 -2.07 -15.57
N LEU A 197 0.95 -0.80 -15.14
CA LEU A 197 -0.30 -0.03 -15.16
C LEU A 197 -0.87 0.07 -16.59
N ARG A 198 -0.04 0.43 -17.57
CA ARG A 198 -0.47 0.49 -18.97
C ARG A 198 -0.89 -0.87 -19.53
N SER A 199 -0.20 -1.96 -19.13
CA SER A 199 -0.57 -3.32 -19.55
C SER A 199 -1.90 -3.78 -18.96
N ALA A 200 -2.37 -3.14 -17.88
CA ALA A 200 -3.66 -3.36 -17.24
C ALA A 200 -4.71 -2.30 -17.65
N ASP A 201 -4.49 -1.58 -18.76
CA ASP A 201 -5.37 -0.53 -19.30
C ASP A 201 -5.65 0.62 -18.28
N LEU A 202 -4.68 0.90 -17.39
CA LEU A 202 -4.72 2.05 -16.50
C LEU A 202 -3.84 3.19 -17.04
N VAL A 203 -4.34 4.41 -16.93
CA VAL A 203 -3.63 5.63 -17.32
C VAL A 203 -2.89 6.19 -16.12
N VAL A 204 -1.59 6.40 -16.25
CA VAL A 204 -0.78 7.08 -15.22
C VAL A 204 -1.03 8.58 -15.30
N GLU A 205 -1.61 9.14 -14.25
CA GLU A 205 -2.00 10.55 -14.17
C GLU A 205 -0.91 11.41 -13.52
N ASP A 206 -0.28 10.90 -12.45
CA ASP A 206 0.71 11.67 -11.68
C ASP A 206 1.70 10.74 -10.97
N ILE A 207 2.96 11.18 -10.87
CA ILE A 207 4.01 10.52 -10.07
C ILE A 207 4.70 11.58 -9.22
N LYS A 208 4.75 11.38 -7.89
CA LYS A 208 5.37 12.29 -6.93
C LYS A 208 6.36 11.57 -6.05
N GLY A 209 7.48 12.22 -5.77
CA GLY A 209 8.40 11.76 -4.72
C GLY A 209 7.74 11.88 -3.33
N LEU A 210 8.08 10.96 -2.45
CA LEU A 210 7.71 10.99 -1.04
C LEU A 210 8.99 10.95 -0.22
N HIS A 211 9.32 12.06 0.42
CA HIS A 211 10.57 12.23 1.15
C HIS A 211 10.31 12.24 2.65
N TYR A 212 10.92 11.30 3.35
CA TYR A 212 10.82 11.19 4.80
C TYR A 212 12.16 11.53 5.46
N ASN A 213 12.15 12.45 6.42
CA ASN A 213 13.29 12.73 7.26
C ASN A 213 13.06 12.11 8.65
N PRO A 214 13.75 11.03 9.00
CA PRO A 214 13.52 10.32 10.26
C PRO A 214 13.98 11.10 11.52
N LEU A 215 14.86 12.10 11.36
CA LEU A 215 15.34 12.91 12.47
C LEU A 215 14.32 13.97 12.90
N THR A 216 13.65 14.58 11.94
CA THR A 216 12.63 15.62 12.17
C THR A 216 11.22 15.08 12.10
N ARG A 217 11.04 13.82 11.70
CA ARG A 217 9.74 13.16 11.42
C ARG A 217 8.91 13.93 10.37
N SER A 218 9.56 14.74 9.56
CA SER A 218 8.88 15.52 8.53
C SER A 218 8.77 14.74 7.23
N VAL A 219 7.65 14.93 6.56
CA VAL A 219 7.36 14.35 5.24
C VAL A 219 7.13 15.44 4.23
N MET A 220 7.75 15.32 3.07
CA MET A 220 7.56 16.22 1.94
C MET A 220 7.07 15.42 0.74
N LEU A 221 5.95 15.86 0.17
CA LEU A 221 5.38 15.31 -1.07
C LEU A 221 5.81 16.19 -2.24
N GLY A 222 6.43 15.57 -3.25
CA GLY A 222 6.95 16.28 -4.44
C GLY A 222 8.43 16.03 -4.66
N GLY A 223 9.06 16.82 -5.53
CA GLY A 223 10.48 16.66 -5.85
C GLY A 223 10.79 15.40 -6.67
N ASN A 224 12.01 14.86 -6.50
CA ASN A 224 12.44 13.68 -7.24
C ASN A 224 11.86 12.37 -6.68
N VAL A 225 11.87 11.33 -7.50
CA VAL A 225 11.35 9.98 -7.17
C VAL A 225 12.46 8.98 -6.82
N GLN A 226 13.60 9.45 -6.34
CA GLN A 226 14.79 8.60 -6.21
C GLN A 226 14.73 7.59 -5.06
N VAL A 227 13.93 7.82 -4.04
CA VAL A 227 13.85 6.91 -2.87
C VAL A 227 12.48 6.27 -2.79
N ASN A 228 11.48 7.00 -2.36
CA ASN A 228 10.09 6.56 -2.30
C ASN A 228 9.25 7.44 -3.22
N TYR A 229 8.19 6.88 -3.80
CA TYR A 229 7.31 7.62 -4.69
C TYR A 229 5.87 7.11 -4.62
N LEU A 230 4.95 8.01 -4.94
CA LEU A 230 3.53 7.77 -5.08
C LEU A 230 3.14 7.86 -6.55
N VAL A 231 2.21 7.00 -6.97
CA VAL A 231 1.62 7.01 -8.31
C VAL A 231 0.12 7.11 -8.18
N HIS A 232 -0.47 8.00 -8.97
CA HIS A 232 -1.90 8.04 -9.24
C HIS A 232 -2.16 7.52 -10.64
N ALA A 233 -3.07 6.58 -10.76
CA ALA A 233 -3.56 6.07 -12.04
C ALA A 233 -5.09 6.09 -12.06
N SER A 234 -5.68 6.17 -13.25
CA SER A 234 -7.12 6.08 -13.45
C SER A 234 -7.48 4.97 -14.43
N LYS A 235 -8.66 4.40 -14.28
CA LYS A 235 -9.26 3.53 -15.29
C LYS A 235 -10.09 4.41 -16.24
N PRO A 236 -9.87 4.35 -17.56
CA PRO A 236 -10.67 5.14 -18.51
C PRO A 236 -12.17 4.95 -18.27
N GLY A 237 -12.93 6.03 -18.44
CA GLY A 237 -14.39 5.97 -18.45
C GLY A 237 -14.89 5.16 -19.65
N ALA A 238 -16.08 4.59 -19.56
CA ALA A 238 -16.72 3.87 -20.65
C ALA A 238 -17.15 4.82 -21.77
#